data_bd8eb9d60f6619171f4ba92fa13b734c
#
_entry.id   bd8eb9d60f6619171f4ba92fa13b734c
#
_cell.length_a   1.000
_cell.length_b   1.000
_cell.length_c   1.000
_cell.angle_alpha   90.00
_cell.angle_beta   90.00
_cell.angle_gamma   90.00
#
_symmetry.space_group_name_H-M   'P 1'
#
loop_
_entity.id
_entity.type
_entity.pdbx_description
1 polymer ?
#
loop_
_entity_poly.entity_id
_entity_poly.type
_entity_poly.pdbx_seq_one_letter_code
_entity_poly.pdbx_strand_id
1 'polypeptide(L)'
;MFEILSTETIITFVTASVVLSLVPGPDNIFVMSHSALKGWRIGFYTTLGLCTGLIGHTVLVAIGVSVIFQTSAIAFNGLKIIGAFYLLYLAWLSVQNKELNLGGTDKDSKNSSYYLTGVIMNLTNPKVALFFLVFLPQFVNTSNDNVSIQIFLLGLLFILSALCVFTSIAYLASFLEDILKKSKTVNKNLNILAALIYFALAINLFFVTF
;
A
#
# COMPACT_ATOMS: atom_id res chain seq x y z
N MET A 1 -28.01 9.46 -14.61
CA MET A 1 -27.22 9.60 -13.38
C MET A 1 -25.83 9.13 -13.74
N PHE A 2 -24.88 10.04 -13.91
CA PHE A 2 -23.52 9.65 -14.34
C PHE A 2 -22.88 8.93 -13.15
N GLU A 3 -22.56 7.64 -13.28
CA GLU A 3 -21.78 6.91 -12.27
C GLU A 3 -20.41 7.54 -12.21
N ILE A 4 -20.02 8.04 -11.02
CA ILE A 4 -18.70 8.66 -10.80
C ILE A 4 -17.59 7.63 -11.03
N LEU A 5 -17.82 6.39 -10.62
CA LEU A 5 -16.95 5.23 -10.85
C LEU A 5 -17.79 4.07 -11.37
N SER A 6 -17.32 3.37 -12.41
CA SER A 6 -17.98 2.16 -12.89
C SER A 6 -17.79 1.00 -11.90
N THR A 7 -18.72 0.05 -11.90
CA THR A 7 -18.62 -1.17 -11.08
C THR A 7 -17.34 -1.95 -11.38
N GLU A 8 -16.95 -2.01 -12.65
CA GLU A 8 -15.70 -2.66 -13.07
C GLU A 8 -14.47 -1.98 -12.48
N THR A 9 -14.42 -0.63 -12.52
CA THR A 9 -13.35 0.16 -11.88
C THR A 9 -13.27 -0.13 -10.39
N ILE A 10 -14.40 -0.15 -9.69
CA ILE A 10 -14.44 -0.42 -8.24
C ILE A 10 -13.89 -1.82 -7.94
N ILE A 11 -14.38 -2.86 -8.63
CA ILE A 11 -13.94 -4.25 -8.41
C ILE A 11 -12.44 -4.40 -8.66
N THR A 12 -11.97 -3.88 -9.80
CA THR A 12 -10.56 -3.99 -10.19
C THR A 12 -9.67 -3.22 -9.22
N PHE A 13 -10.05 -2.01 -8.82
CA PHE A 13 -9.28 -1.20 -7.89
C PHE A 13 -9.24 -1.80 -6.48
N VAL A 14 -10.38 -2.28 -5.96
CA VAL A 14 -10.42 -2.95 -4.64
C VAL A 14 -9.57 -4.22 -4.65
N THR A 15 -9.64 -5.02 -5.73
CA THR A 15 -8.79 -6.20 -5.88
C THR A 15 -7.32 -5.83 -5.87
N ALA A 16 -6.90 -4.83 -6.64
CA ALA A 16 -5.51 -4.33 -6.65
C ALA A 16 -5.09 -3.81 -5.28
N SER A 17 -5.97 -3.08 -4.58
CA SER A 17 -5.74 -2.54 -3.23
C SER A 17 -5.51 -3.63 -2.20
N VAL A 18 -6.34 -4.68 -2.20
CA VAL A 18 -6.19 -5.85 -1.33
C VAL A 18 -4.88 -6.58 -1.63
N VAL A 19 -4.61 -6.87 -2.91
CA VAL A 19 -3.37 -7.53 -3.33
C VAL A 19 -2.15 -6.74 -2.87
N LEU A 20 -2.10 -5.43 -3.11
CA LEU A 20 -0.98 -4.59 -2.70
C LEU A 20 -0.84 -4.52 -1.18
N SER A 21 -1.94 -4.47 -0.45
CA SER A 21 -1.93 -4.46 1.02
C SER A 21 -1.42 -5.78 1.60
N LEU A 22 -1.62 -6.91 0.92
CA LEU A 22 -1.09 -8.22 1.30
C LEU A 22 0.39 -8.39 0.95
N VAL A 23 0.91 -7.66 -0.04
CA VAL A 23 2.31 -7.74 -0.45
C VAL A 23 3.22 -7.36 0.72
N PRO A 24 4.14 -8.24 1.14
CA PRO A 24 5.06 -7.95 2.23
C PRO A 24 5.87 -6.69 1.96
N GLY A 25 5.89 -5.82 2.95
CA GLY A 25 6.62 -4.56 2.93
C GLY A 25 6.81 -4.05 4.36
N PRO A 26 7.46 -2.88 4.53
CA PRO A 26 7.68 -2.31 5.87
C PRO A 26 6.43 -2.26 6.73
N ASP A 27 5.29 -1.84 6.15
CA ASP A 27 4.00 -1.72 6.84
C ASP A 27 3.50 -3.07 7.38
N ASN A 28 3.51 -4.11 6.51
CA ASN A 28 3.08 -5.45 6.89
C ASN A 28 3.96 -6.05 7.97
N ILE A 29 5.29 -5.90 7.81
CA ILE A 29 6.28 -6.41 8.77
C ILE A 29 6.08 -5.73 10.12
N PHE A 30 5.85 -4.43 10.12
CA PHE A 30 5.68 -3.66 11.34
C PHE A 30 4.39 -4.04 12.08
N VAL A 31 3.25 -4.10 11.37
CA VAL A 31 1.98 -4.57 11.94
C VAL A 31 2.12 -5.99 12.51
N MET A 32 2.68 -6.89 11.71
CA MET A 32 2.84 -8.30 12.06
C MET A 32 3.75 -8.48 13.28
N SER A 33 4.91 -7.80 13.33
CA SER A 33 5.87 -7.88 14.43
C SER A 33 5.28 -7.37 15.74
N HIS A 34 4.62 -6.20 15.71
CA HIS A 34 4.04 -5.61 16.90
C HIS A 34 2.84 -6.41 17.42
N SER A 35 2.05 -6.97 16.49
CA SER A 35 0.93 -7.83 16.87
C SER A 35 1.40 -9.15 17.50
N ALA A 36 2.43 -9.76 16.94
CA ALA A 36 3.01 -10.99 17.49
C ALA A 36 3.65 -10.76 18.86
N LEU A 37 4.37 -9.63 19.05
CA LEU A 37 5.10 -9.36 20.30
C LEU A 37 4.25 -8.75 21.43
N LYS A 38 3.23 -7.97 21.08
CA LYS A 38 2.48 -7.13 22.03
C LYS A 38 0.96 -7.31 21.95
N GLY A 39 0.50 -8.22 21.10
CA GLY A 39 -0.90 -8.54 20.89
C GLY A 39 -1.58 -7.70 19.80
N TRP A 40 -2.69 -8.22 19.28
CA TRP A 40 -3.41 -7.67 18.12
C TRP A 40 -3.84 -6.20 18.26
N ARG A 41 -4.13 -5.75 19.48
CA ARG A 41 -4.53 -4.34 19.75
C ARG A 41 -3.45 -3.36 19.35
N ILE A 42 -2.19 -3.67 19.60
CA ILE A 42 -1.07 -2.81 19.21
C ILE A 42 -0.93 -2.76 17.69
N GLY A 43 -1.04 -3.91 17.02
CA GLY A 43 -1.10 -3.95 15.56
C GLY A 43 -2.27 -3.14 14.99
N PHE A 44 -3.43 -3.15 15.65
CA PHE A 44 -4.57 -2.35 15.25
C PHE A 44 -4.32 -0.84 15.39
N TYR A 45 -3.70 -0.37 16.48
CA TYR A 45 -3.28 1.04 16.59
C TYR A 45 -2.29 1.44 15.51
N THR A 46 -1.35 0.56 15.18
CA THR A 46 -0.43 0.76 14.05
C THR A 46 -1.20 0.86 12.73
N THR A 47 -2.16 -0.03 12.50
CA THR A 47 -3.01 -0.03 11.30
C THR A 47 -3.79 1.28 11.17
N LEU A 48 -4.36 1.81 12.24
CA LEU A 48 -5.03 3.11 12.24
C LEU A 48 -4.05 4.24 11.84
N GLY A 49 -2.82 4.19 12.32
CA GLY A 49 -1.76 5.12 11.91
C GLY A 49 -1.46 5.03 10.41
N LEU A 50 -1.26 3.81 9.89
CA LEU A 50 -1.04 3.58 8.47
C LEU A 50 -2.21 4.14 7.62
N CYS A 51 -3.45 3.87 8.02
CA CYS A 51 -4.64 4.38 7.33
C CYS A 51 -4.73 5.91 7.36
N THR A 52 -4.27 6.55 8.44
CA THR A 52 -4.18 8.02 8.50
C THR A 52 -3.13 8.55 7.52
N GLY A 53 -1.99 7.87 7.35
CA GLY A 53 -1.00 8.20 6.33
C GLY A 53 -1.57 8.13 4.91
N LEU A 54 -2.43 7.14 4.63
CA LEU A 54 -3.13 7.01 3.33
C LEU A 54 -4.04 8.21 3.03
N ILE A 55 -4.64 8.85 4.04
CA ILE A 55 -5.40 10.10 3.86
C ILE A 55 -4.46 11.18 3.31
N GLY A 56 -3.25 11.30 3.87
CA GLY A 56 -2.23 12.24 3.37
C GLY A 56 -1.90 12.00 1.90
N HIS A 57 -1.63 10.77 1.50
CA HIS A 57 -1.39 10.40 0.10
C HIS A 57 -2.60 10.71 -0.79
N THR A 58 -3.81 10.41 -0.34
CA THR A 58 -5.05 10.70 -1.10
C THR A 58 -5.19 12.19 -1.38
N VAL A 59 -4.98 13.03 -0.36
CA VAL A 59 -5.06 14.50 -0.49
C VAL A 59 -3.98 15.02 -1.44
N LEU A 60 -2.73 14.56 -1.28
CA LEU A 60 -1.63 14.97 -2.16
C LEU A 60 -1.90 14.62 -3.62
N VAL A 61 -2.41 13.42 -3.88
CA VAL A 61 -2.74 12.99 -5.25
C VAL A 61 -3.94 13.74 -5.79
N ALA A 62 -4.99 13.97 -5.00
CA ALA A 62 -6.16 14.73 -5.44
C ALA A 62 -5.80 16.16 -5.86
N ILE A 63 -4.86 16.79 -5.17
CA ILE A 63 -4.37 18.13 -5.54
C ILE A 63 -3.39 18.05 -6.71
N GLY A 64 -2.40 17.14 -6.65
CA GLY A 64 -1.31 17.08 -7.62
C GLY A 64 -1.71 16.50 -8.97
N VAL A 65 -2.48 15.42 -8.96
CA VAL A 65 -2.88 14.71 -10.20
C VAL A 65 -3.84 15.55 -11.03
N SER A 66 -4.77 16.28 -10.38
CA SER A 66 -5.67 17.20 -11.09
C SER A 66 -4.90 18.24 -11.91
N VAL A 67 -3.74 18.68 -11.43
CA VAL A 67 -2.86 19.62 -12.15
C VAL A 67 -2.10 18.90 -13.28
N ILE A 68 -1.57 17.71 -13.02
CA ILE A 68 -0.77 16.94 -14.01
C ILE A 68 -1.62 16.51 -15.20
N PHE A 69 -2.83 16.01 -14.98
CA PHE A 69 -3.74 15.63 -16.06
C PHE A 69 -4.16 16.81 -16.96
N GLN A 70 -4.25 18.00 -16.38
CA GLN A 70 -4.62 19.21 -17.13
C GLN A 70 -3.44 19.81 -17.93
N THR A 71 -2.19 19.50 -17.54
CA THR A 71 -1.00 20.22 -18.05
C THR A 71 -0.15 19.41 -19.03
N SER A 72 -0.03 18.07 -18.92
CA SER A 72 0.91 17.35 -19.78
C SER A 72 0.79 15.82 -19.76
N ALA A 73 0.38 15.25 -20.89
CA ALA A 73 0.47 13.79 -21.13
C ALA A 73 1.91 13.25 -21.03
N ILE A 74 2.91 14.10 -21.33
CA ILE A 74 4.34 13.73 -21.21
C ILE A 74 4.70 13.55 -19.74
N ALA A 75 4.25 14.44 -18.84
CA ALA A 75 4.52 14.32 -17.41
C ALA A 75 3.88 13.05 -16.82
N PHE A 76 2.66 12.71 -17.23
CA PHE A 76 2.01 11.47 -16.80
C PHE A 76 2.77 10.21 -17.27
N ASN A 77 3.15 10.16 -18.54
CA ASN A 77 3.93 9.05 -19.08
C ASN A 77 5.31 8.94 -18.40
N GLY A 78 5.96 10.05 -18.10
CA GLY A 78 7.21 10.08 -17.34
C GLY A 78 7.03 9.49 -15.94
N LEU A 79 5.99 9.90 -15.21
CA LEU A 79 5.67 9.37 -13.89
C LEU A 79 5.37 7.86 -13.92
N LYS A 80 4.62 7.40 -14.92
CA LYS A 80 4.33 5.99 -15.17
C LYS A 80 5.61 5.15 -15.36
N ILE A 81 6.52 5.62 -16.19
CA ILE A 81 7.80 4.94 -16.45
C ILE A 81 8.65 4.86 -15.17
N ILE A 82 8.76 5.98 -14.43
CA ILE A 82 9.48 6.01 -13.14
C ILE A 82 8.87 5.00 -12.16
N GLY A 83 7.54 4.97 -12.06
CA GLY A 83 6.83 4.03 -11.20
C GLY A 83 7.04 2.57 -11.58
N ALA A 84 7.03 2.25 -12.88
CA ALA A 84 7.29 0.90 -13.37
C ALA A 84 8.71 0.43 -13.01
N PHE A 85 9.73 1.26 -13.25
CA PHE A 85 11.12 0.93 -12.85
C PHE A 85 11.27 0.78 -11.35
N TYR A 86 10.57 1.58 -10.57
CA TYR A 86 10.63 1.43 -9.11
C TYR A 86 9.92 0.15 -8.63
N LEU A 87 8.80 -0.26 -9.23
CA LEU A 87 8.17 -1.54 -8.91
C LEU A 87 9.08 -2.72 -9.26
N LEU A 88 9.83 -2.64 -10.37
CA LEU A 88 10.87 -3.61 -10.73
C LEU A 88 11.99 -3.63 -9.69
N TYR A 89 12.41 -2.47 -9.19
CA TYR A 89 13.40 -2.36 -8.11
C TYR A 89 12.89 -3.00 -6.81
N LEU A 90 11.61 -2.78 -6.44
CA LEU A 90 10.99 -3.44 -5.27
C LEU A 90 10.89 -4.96 -5.47
N ALA A 91 10.57 -5.42 -6.68
CA ALA A 91 10.57 -6.84 -7.00
C ALA A 91 11.95 -7.46 -6.78
N TRP A 92 13.00 -6.79 -7.27
CA TRP A 92 14.38 -7.23 -7.08
C TRP A 92 14.81 -7.23 -5.61
N LEU A 93 14.50 -6.18 -4.85
CA LEU A 93 14.75 -6.12 -3.40
C LEU A 93 14.05 -7.25 -2.65
N SER A 94 12.81 -7.56 -3.00
CA SER A 94 12.05 -8.62 -2.35
C SER A 94 12.70 -10.00 -2.52
N VAL A 95 13.33 -10.25 -3.66
CA VAL A 95 14.10 -11.49 -3.88
C VAL A 95 15.38 -11.53 -3.03
N GLN A 96 16.00 -10.36 -2.81
CA GLN A 96 17.27 -10.29 -2.05
C GLN A 96 17.08 -10.33 -0.54
N ASN A 97 15.94 -9.87 -0.02
CA ASN A 97 15.69 -9.84 1.41
C ASN A 97 15.53 -11.25 1.98
N LYS A 98 16.55 -11.68 2.72
CA LYS A 98 16.64 -13.04 3.26
C LYS A 98 15.92 -13.23 4.60
N GLU A 99 15.67 -12.17 5.37
CA GLU A 99 15.08 -12.29 6.72
C GLU A 99 14.21 -11.07 7.07
N LEU A 100 13.00 -11.33 7.58
CA LEU A 100 12.18 -10.34 8.26
C LEU A 100 12.86 -10.03 9.60
N ASN A 101 13.54 -8.89 9.70
CA ASN A 101 14.13 -8.45 10.95
C ASN A 101 12.99 -7.88 11.83
N LEU A 102 12.45 -8.73 12.70
CA LEU A 102 11.45 -8.34 13.70
C LEU A 102 12.17 -7.52 14.78
N GLY A 103 12.57 -6.28 14.45
CA GLY A 103 13.32 -5.39 15.32
C GLY A 103 12.62 -5.19 16.66
N GLY A 104 13.39 -5.36 17.74
CA GLY A 104 12.92 -5.12 19.09
C GLY A 104 12.54 -3.66 19.29
N THR A 105 11.35 -3.44 19.81
CA THR A 105 10.88 -2.11 20.22
C THR A 105 10.79 -2.07 21.72
N ASP A 106 11.04 -0.88 22.30
CA ASP A 106 10.96 -0.63 23.74
C ASP A 106 9.66 -1.16 24.34
N LYS A 107 9.79 -1.85 25.47
CA LYS A 107 8.69 -2.53 26.17
C LYS A 107 7.63 -1.58 26.75
N ASP A 108 7.92 -0.29 26.85
CA ASP A 108 7.10 0.70 27.59
C ASP A 108 6.44 1.79 26.71
N SER A 109 6.37 1.61 25.40
CA SER A 109 5.77 2.63 24.52
C SER A 109 4.25 2.67 24.66
N LYS A 110 3.68 3.89 24.78
CA LYS A 110 2.22 4.12 24.80
C LYS A 110 1.59 3.79 23.44
N ASN A 111 0.32 3.42 23.41
CA ASN A 111 -0.43 3.12 22.17
C ASN A 111 -0.36 4.25 21.13
N SER A 112 -0.30 5.52 21.59
CA SER A 112 -0.12 6.69 20.72
C SER A 112 1.19 6.68 19.95
N SER A 113 2.25 6.10 20.50
CA SER A 113 3.53 5.95 19.81
C SER A 113 3.42 5.02 18.61
N TYR A 114 2.71 3.91 18.73
CA TYR A 114 2.50 2.97 17.61
C TYR A 114 1.65 3.55 16.50
N TYR A 115 0.62 4.32 16.87
CA TYR A 115 -0.19 5.06 15.92
C TYR A 115 0.67 6.07 15.13
N LEU A 116 1.42 6.92 15.82
CA LEU A 116 2.26 7.93 15.17
C LEU A 116 3.35 7.29 14.30
N THR A 117 3.96 6.21 14.77
CA THR A 117 4.92 5.44 13.97
C THR A 117 4.26 4.90 12.71
N GLY A 118 3.03 4.38 12.79
CA GLY A 118 2.27 3.94 11.63
C GLY A 118 2.04 5.08 10.62
N VAL A 119 1.66 6.28 11.09
CA VAL A 119 1.49 7.47 10.23
C VAL A 119 2.79 7.80 9.49
N ILE A 120 3.90 7.92 10.24
CA ILE A 120 5.19 8.28 9.65
C ILE A 120 5.66 7.22 8.66
N MET A 121 5.58 5.94 9.03
CA MET A 121 5.99 4.84 8.17
C MET A 121 5.21 4.83 6.86
N ASN A 122 3.89 5.03 6.90
CA ASN A 122 3.08 5.04 5.69
C ASN A 122 3.43 6.25 4.80
N LEU A 123 3.51 7.46 5.38
CA LEU A 123 3.86 8.67 4.63
C LEU A 123 5.25 8.59 3.99
N THR A 124 6.20 7.91 4.64
CA THR A 124 7.56 7.72 4.12
C THR A 124 7.72 6.45 3.31
N ASN A 125 6.66 5.61 3.21
CA ASN A 125 6.73 4.36 2.48
C ASN A 125 6.69 4.60 0.96
N PRO A 126 7.79 4.39 0.26
CA PRO A 126 7.84 4.66 -1.18
C PRO A 126 6.96 3.71 -2.00
N LYS A 127 6.66 2.50 -1.50
CA LYS A 127 5.69 1.58 -2.12
C LYS A 127 4.31 2.22 -2.21
N VAL A 128 3.85 2.80 -1.10
CA VAL A 128 2.53 3.44 -1.00
C VAL A 128 2.50 4.73 -1.81
N ALA A 129 3.52 5.58 -1.65
CA ALA A 129 3.61 6.84 -2.39
C ALA A 129 3.50 6.63 -3.90
N LEU A 130 4.21 5.65 -4.46
CA LEU A 130 4.17 5.37 -5.89
C LEU A 130 2.86 4.71 -6.34
N PHE A 131 2.29 3.85 -5.52
CA PHE A 131 0.95 3.34 -5.84
C PHE A 131 -0.05 4.49 -5.97
N PHE A 132 -0.05 5.41 -5.04
CA PHE A 132 -0.96 6.55 -5.07
C PHE A 132 -0.65 7.52 -6.23
N LEU A 133 0.61 7.80 -6.50
CA LEU A 133 0.99 8.75 -7.54
C LEU A 133 0.85 8.19 -8.96
N VAL A 134 1.11 6.89 -9.15
CA VAL A 134 1.24 6.30 -10.48
C VAL A 134 0.07 5.37 -10.82
N PHE A 135 -0.34 4.53 -9.87
CA PHE A 135 -1.32 3.49 -10.15
C PHE A 135 -2.75 3.96 -9.93
N LEU A 136 -3.05 4.68 -8.83
CA LEU A 136 -4.40 5.17 -8.56
C LEU A 136 -4.96 6.05 -9.68
N PRO A 137 -4.21 6.99 -10.29
CA PRO A 137 -4.72 7.82 -11.38
C PRO A 137 -5.19 7.06 -12.62
N GLN A 138 -4.72 5.84 -12.86
CA GLN A 138 -5.10 5.02 -14.01
C GLN A 138 -6.57 4.54 -13.96
N PHE A 139 -7.18 4.61 -12.77
CA PHE A 139 -8.59 4.27 -12.55
C PHE A 139 -9.52 5.50 -12.64
N VAL A 140 -8.95 6.66 -12.92
CA VAL A 140 -9.70 7.91 -13.04
C VAL A 140 -10.13 8.15 -14.47
N ASN A 141 -11.42 8.39 -14.68
CA ASN A 141 -11.94 8.80 -15.97
C ASN A 141 -11.75 10.31 -16.14
N THR A 142 -10.80 10.72 -16.97
CA THR A 142 -10.47 12.12 -17.25
C THR A 142 -11.49 12.85 -18.09
N SER A 143 -12.37 12.12 -18.80
CA SER A 143 -13.47 12.70 -19.57
C SER A 143 -14.63 13.19 -18.66
N ASN A 144 -14.54 12.92 -17.36
CA ASN A 144 -15.52 13.34 -16.37
C ASN A 144 -14.95 14.52 -15.56
N ASP A 145 -15.72 15.60 -15.40
CA ASP A 145 -15.29 16.81 -14.66
C ASP A 145 -14.99 16.58 -13.17
N ASN A 146 -15.31 15.40 -12.64
CA ASN A 146 -15.19 15.08 -11.22
C ASN A 146 -13.92 14.31 -10.85
N VAL A 147 -12.76 14.59 -11.48
CA VAL A 147 -11.48 13.89 -11.26
C VAL A 147 -11.10 13.84 -9.77
N SER A 148 -11.16 14.96 -9.05
CA SER A 148 -10.82 15.00 -7.63
C SER A 148 -11.73 14.11 -6.78
N ILE A 149 -13.04 14.08 -7.07
CA ILE A 149 -13.99 13.22 -6.35
C ILE A 149 -13.69 11.75 -6.61
N GLN A 150 -13.36 11.37 -7.84
CA GLN A 150 -12.95 10.00 -8.17
C GLN A 150 -11.71 9.60 -7.37
N ILE A 151 -10.70 10.46 -7.27
CA ILE A 151 -9.47 10.21 -6.49
C ILE A 151 -9.80 10.02 -5.00
N PHE A 152 -10.66 10.86 -4.42
CA PHE A 152 -11.08 10.71 -3.03
C PHE A 152 -11.84 9.40 -2.78
N LEU A 153 -12.74 9.00 -3.68
CA LEU A 153 -13.47 7.75 -3.58
C LEU A 153 -12.54 6.54 -3.70
N LEU A 154 -11.61 6.55 -4.65
CA LEU A 154 -10.59 5.51 -4.81
C LEU A 154 -9.68 5.45 -3.58
N GLY A 155 -9.23 6.59 -3.06
CA GLY A 155 -8.47 6.67 -1.83
C GLY A 155 -9.22 6.07 -0.63
N LEU A 156 -10.51 6.36 -0.49
CA LEU A 156 -11.36 5.78 0.55
C LEU A 156 -11.49 4.26 0.40
N LEU A 157 -11.70 3.76 -0.82
CA LEU A 157 -11.75 2.32 -1.09
C LEU A 157 -10.42 1.63 -0.75
N PHE A 158 -9.29 2.29 -1.04
CA PHE A 158 -7.98 1.77 -0.64
C PHE A 158 -7.83 1.73 0.88
N ILE A 159 -8.21 2.82 1.58
CA ILE A 159 -8.14 2.89 3.06
C ILE A 159 -8.98 1.79 3.70
N LEU A 160 -10.21 1.55 3.22
CA LEU A 160 -11.07 0.48 3.72
C LEU A 160 -10.46 -0.91 3.47
N SER A 161 -9.92 -1.13 2.27
CA SER A 161 -9.23 -2.38 1.92
C SER A 161 -8.01 -2.61 2.80
N ALA A 162 -7.16 -1.60 2.98
CA ALA A 162 -5.97 -1.65 3.83
C ALA A 162 -6.33 -1.88 5.30
N LEU A 163 -7.37 -1.21 5.81
CA LEU A 163 -7.86 -1.39 7.17
C LEU A 163 -8.29 -2.84 7.42
N CYS A 164 -9.07 -3.43 6.50
CA CYS A 164 -9.48 -4.82 6.61
C CYS A 164 -8.28 -5.77 6.57
N VAL A 165 -7.37 -5.60 5.60
CA VAL A 165 -6.21 -6.48 5.42
C VAL A 165 -5.25 -6.38 6.62
N PHE A 166 -4.83 -5.18 7.01
CA PHE A 166 -3.88 -5.01 8.11
C PHE A 166 -4.46 -5.41 9.47
N THR A 167 -5.76 -5.18 9.70
CA THR A 167 -6.44 -5.68 10.92
C THR A 167 -6.45 -7.20 10.95
N SER A 168 -6.71 -7.84 9.81
CA SER A 168 -6.65 -9.30 9.69
C SER A 168 -5.24 -9.83 9.95
N ILE A 169 -4.22 -9.17 9.37
CA ILE A 169 -2.81 -9.49 9.63
C ILE A 169 -2.49 -9.34 11.13
N ALA A 170 -2.92 -8.24 11.75
CA ALA A 170 -2.67 -7.99 13.17
C ALA A 170 -3.29 -9.08 14.05
N TYR A 171 -4.52 -9.46 13.75
CA TYR A 171 -5.23 -10.50 14.49
C TYR A 171 -4.54 -11.86 14.34
N LEU A 172 -4.30 -12.29 13.10
CA LEU A 172 -3.66 -13.58 12.81
C LEU A 172 -2.24 -13.66 13.36
N ALA A 173 -1.45 -12.60 13.23
CA ALA A 173 -0.07 -12.58 13.72
C ALA A 173 0.03 -12.74 15.24
N SER A 174 -0.96 -12.25 15.98
CA SER A 174 -0.99 -12.40 17.44
C SER A 174 -1.11 -13.85 17.93
N PHE A 175 -1.60 -14.76 17.08
CA PHE A 175 -1.68 -16.19 17.38
C PHE A 175 -0.51 -17.00 16.79
N LEU A 176 0.24 -16.44 15.85
CA LEU A 176 1.26 -17.13 15.08
C LEU A 176 2.68 -16.73 15.46
N GLU A 177 2.87 -16.11 16.63
CA GLU A 177 4.18 -15.60 17.09
C GLU A 177 5.29 -16.65 16.94
N ASP A 178 5.06 -17.87 17.43
CA ASP A 178 6.05 -18.95 17.41
C ASP A 178 6.38 -19.44 15.99
N ILE A 179 5.41 -19.41 15.07
CA ILE A 179 5.58 -19.85 13.68
C ILE A 179 6.33 -18.78 12.88
N LEU A 180 5.96 -17.51 13.05
CA LEU A 180 6.55 -16.39 12.33
C LEU A 180 8.01 -16.14 12.73
N LYS A 181 8.36 -16.36 14.00
CA LYS A 181 9.74 -16.21 14.48
C LYS A 181 10.68 -17.31 14.02
N LYS A 182 10.18 -18.52 13.72
CA LYS A 182 11.00 -19.72 13.52
C LYS A 182 11.13 -20.17 12.06
N SER A 183 10.30 -19.73 11.13
CA SER A 183 10.25 -20.30 9.78
C SER A 183 10.91 -19.41 8.71
N LYS A 184 12.18 -19.72 8.39
CA LYS A 184 12.91 -19.13 7.25
C LYS A 184 12.23 -19.40 5.89
N THR A 185 11.56 -20.54 5.76
CA THR A 185 10.87 -20.94 4.52
C THR A 185 9.64 -20.07 4.25
N VAL A 186 8.85 -19.76 5.29
CA VAL A 186 7.69 -18.85 5.17
C VAL A 186 8.14 -17.47 4.69
N ASN A 187 9.19 -16.92 5.29
CA ASN A 187 9.71 -15.61 4.91
C ASN A 187 10.21 -15.59 3.46
N LYS A 188 10.90 -16.63 3.02
CA LYS A 188 11.37 -16.75 1.62
C LYS A 188 10.19 -16.77 0.64
N ASN A 189 9.15 -17.56 0.92
CA ASN A 189 8.00 -17.70 0.03
C ASN A 189 7.20 -16.38 -0.05
N LEU A 190 7.04 -15.67 1.07
CA LEU A 190 6.40 -14.35 1.10
C LEU A 190 7.17 -13.33 0.25
N ASN A 191 8.49 -13.32 0.33
CA ASN A 191 9.33 -12.43 -0.47
C ASN A 191 9.26 -12.74 -1.98
N ILE A 192 9.21 -14.01 -2.36
CA ILE A 192 9.03 -14.42 -3.76
C ILE A 192 7.64 -13.98 -4.27
N LEU A 193 6.60 -14.19 -3.48
CA LEU A 193 5.25 -13.74 -3.83
C LEU A 193 5.20 -12.22 -4.02
N ALA A 194 5.83 -11.45 -3.12
CA ALA A 194 5.94 -10.00 -3.24
C ALA A 194 6.63 -9.59 -4.55
N ALA A 195 7.74 -10.23 -4.87
CA ALA A 195 8.49 -9.96 -6.10
C ALA A 195 7.62 -10.20 -7.35
N LEU A 196 6.88 -11.30 -7.39
CA LEU A 196 5.97 -11.63 -8.50
C LEU A 196 4.85 -10.59 -8.66
N ILE A 197 4.27 -10.12 -7.54
CA ILE A 197 3.21 -9.12 -7.57
C ILE A 197 3.76 -7.76 -8.05
N TYR A 198 4.90 -7.31 -7.51
CA TYR A 198 5.53 -6.07 -7.98
C TYR A 198 5.89 -6.13 -9.46
N PHE A 199 6.40 -7.27 -9.93
CA PHE A 199 6.72 -7.48 -11.33
C PHE A 199 5.47 -7.41 -12.21
N ALA A 200 4.37 -8.08 -11.81
CA ALA A 200 3.10 -8.03 -12.54
C ALA A 200 2.52 -6.59 -12.59
N LEU A 201 2.58 -5.85 -11.49
CA LEU A 201 2.15 -4.45 -11.45
C LEU A 201 3.03 -3.56 -12.35
N ALA A 202 4.35 -3.78 -12.37
CA ALA A 202 5.25 -3.04 -13.26
C ALA A 202 4.93 -3.30 -14.73
N ILE A 203 4.68 -4.54 -15.11
CA ILE A 203 4.26 -4.90 -16.48
C ILE A 203 2.94 -4.23 -16.82
N ASN A 204 1.94 -4.29 -15.95
CA ASN A 204 0.66 -3.64 -16.15
C ASN A 204 0.83 -2.15 -16.46
N LEU A 205 1.71 -1.44 -15.73
CA LEU A 205 2.01 -0.04 -15.97
C LEU A 205 2.56 0.25 -17.37
N PHE A 206 3.33 -0.64 -17.97
CA PHE A 206 3.84 -0.44 -19.33
C PHE A 206 2.75 -0.53 -20.40
N PHE A 207 1.71 -1.36 -20.17
CA PHE A 207 0.63 -1.59 -21.15
C PHE A 207 -0.55 -0.62 -21.00
N VAL A 208 -0.66 0.12 -19.90
CA VAL A 208 -1.70 1.14 -19.77
C VAL A 208 -1.40 2.31 -20.69
N THR A 209 -2.30 2.57 -21.62
CA THR A 209 -2.29 3.77 -22.50
C THR A 209 -3.16 4.86 -21.89
N PHE A 210 -2.77 6.11 -22.14
CA PHE A 210 -3.52 7.29 -21.73
C PHE A 210 -4.64 7.57 -22.73
#